data_2ea01b13622336c8c771afb9115d0486
#
_entry.id   2ea01b13622336c8c771afb9115d0486
#
_cell.length_a   1.000
_cell.length_b   1.000
_cell.length_c   1.000
_cell.angle_alpha   90.00
_cell.angle_beta   90.00
_cell.angle_gamma   90.00
#
_symmetry.space_group_name_H-M   'P 1'
#
loop_
_entity.id
_entity.type
_entity.pdbx_description
1 polymer ?
#
loop_
_entity_poly.entity_id
_entity_poly.type
_entity_poly.pdbx_seq_one_letter_code
_entity_poly.pdbx_strand_id
1 'polypeptide(L)'
;PALKTDRYPDLPEKLTFIHAEDILDRYPDLPRKQRETELVKEHSAVFIYGIGWTLKDGYPHEMRAADYDDWITETVSADNRPMHGLNGDILVWNPVTRRRHELTSMGIRVNAETLREQLEITGQLDFLKLPYHQAVLNNTIPLSIGGGIGQSRTFMLLLKKAHLGEVSATVWPRVLKEMCRKKNIHVIE
;
A
#
# COMPACT_ATOMS: atom_id res chain seq x y z
N PRO A 1 3.82 -8.30 -25.56
CA PRO A 1 4.18 -7.24 -26.50
C PRO A 1 2.98 -6.64 -27.22
N ALA A 2 1.80 -6.46 -26.69
CA ALA A 2 0.68 -6.05 -27.54
C ALA A 2 -0.36 -5.11 -26.92
N LEU A 3 -0.07 -4.42 -25.83
CA LEU A 3 -1.06 -3.54 -25.20
C LEU A 3 -0.63 -2.08 -25.09
N LYS A 4 0.32 -1.63 -25.90
CA LYS A 4 0.54 -0.19 -26.13
C LYS A 4 -0.56 0.33 -27.07
N THR A 5 -1.75 0.50 -26.54
CA THR A 5 -2.80 1.25 -27.21
C THR A 5 -3.06 2.49 -26.37
N ASP A 6 -3.42 3.62 -26.98
CA ASP A 6 -3.81 4.88 -26.31
C ASP A 6 -4.96 4.72 -25.30
N ARG A 7 -5.44 3.50 -25.13
CA ARG A 7 -6.54 3.13 -24.24
C ARG A 7 -6.10 2.86 -22.80
N TYR A 8 -4.82 2.51 -22.57
CA TYR A 8 -4.32 2.15 -21.25
C TYR A 8 -3.43 3.26 -20.65
N PRO A 9 -3.36 3.38 -19.32
CA PRO A 9 -2.41 4.30 -18.71
C PRO A 9 -0.98 3.91 -19.08
N ASP A 10 -0.13 4.92 -19.25
CA ASP A 10 1.27 4.71 -19.56
C ASP A 10 1.99 4.31 -18.25
N LEU A 11 2.21 3.01 -18.09
CA LEU A 11 2.90 2.44 -16.94
C LEU A 11 4.34 2.09 -17.34
N PRO A 12 5.34 2.35 -16.48
CA PRO A 12 6.72 2.02 -16.76
C PRO A 12 6.91 0.49 -16.79
N GLU A 13 7.89 0.02 -17.57
CA GLU A 13 8.24 -1.41 -17.62
C GLU A 13 8.87 -1.90 -16.32
N LYS A 14 9.46 -1.00 -15.53
CA LYS A 14 10.10 -1.28 -14.25
C LYS A 14 9.58 -0.33 -13.19
N LEU A 15 9.32 -0.88 -12.01
CA LEU A 15 8.97 -0.08 -10.84
C LEU A 15 10.22 0.57 -10.23
N THR A 16 10.08 1.79 -9.77
CA THR A 16 11.05 2.42 -8.88
C THR A 16 10.76 1.95 -7.45
N PHE A 17 11.76 1.35 -6.80
CA PHE A 17 11.68 0.96 -5.39
C PHE A 17 12.22 2.09 -4.55
N ILE A 18 11.46 2.50 -3.53
CA ILE A 18 11.87 3.58 -2.63
C ILE A 18 11.41 3.28 -1.20
N HIS A 19 12.31 3.45 -0.24
CA HIS A 19 11.97 3.27 1.16
C HIS A 19 11.17 4.45 1.70
N ALA A 20 10.28 4.19 2.68
CA ALA A 20 9.46 5.22 3.32
C ALA A 20 10.29 6.37 3.92
N GLU A 21 11.48 6.07 4.48
CA GLU A 21 12.42 7.07 5.00
C GLU A 21 12.95 7.99 3.91
N ASP A 22 13.32 7.45 2.73
CA ASP A 22 13.80 8.24 1.60
C ASP A 22 12.74 9.19 1.06
N ILE A 23 11.47 8.79 1.14
CA ILE A 23 10.35 9.66 0.74
C ILE A 23 10.20 10.81 1.74
N LEU A 24 10.37 10.54 3.03
CA LEU A 24 10.38 11.56 4.08
C LEU A 24 11.54 12.53 3.87
N ASP A 25 12.74 12.05 3.56
CA ASP A 25 13.92 12.87 3.29
C ASP A 25 13.70 13.80 2.10
N ARG A 26 13.05 13.29 1.06
CA ARG A 26 12.81 14.04 -0.17
C ARG A 26 11.72 15.11 -0.04
N TYR A 27 10.70 14.86 0.78
CA TYR A 27 9.55 15.74 0.95
C TYR A 27 9.19 15.96 2.43
N PRO A 28 10.11 16.50 3.25
CA PRO A 28 9.94 16.54 4.72
C PRO A 28 8.71 17.36 5.14
N ASP A 29 8.39 18.43 4.43
CA ASP A 29 7.32 19.37 4.77
C ASP A 29 5.93 18.96 4.24
N LEU A 30 5.85 17.89 3.44
CA LEU A 30 4.59 17.46 2.86
C LEU A 30 3.91 16.39 3.73
N PRO A 31 2.57 16.42 3.87
CA PRO A 31 1.81 15.30 4.42
C PRO A 31 2.01 14.03 3.60
N ARG A 32 2.02 12.85 4.23
CA ARG A 32 2.27 11.56 3.61
C ARG A 32 1.59 11.35 2.24
N LYS A 33 0.29 11.55 2.15
CA LYS A 33 -0.47 11.36 0.88
C LYS A 33 -0.07 12.34 -0.23
N GLN A 34 0.49 13.49 0.12
CA GLN A 34 1.07 14.42 -0.84
C GLN A 34 2.46 13.98 -1.26
N ARG A 35 3.30 13.49 -0.33
CA ARG A 35 4.61 12.87 -0.64
C ARG A 35 4.45 11.78 -1.70
N GLU A 36 3.52 10.85 -1.48
CA GLU A 36 3.19 9.78 -2.41
C GLU A 36 2.72 10.32 -3.77
N THR A 37 1.91 11.36 -3.77
CA THR A 37 1.39 11.98 -5.00
C THR A 37 2.52 12.61 -5.83
N GLU A 38 3.43 13.36 -5.19
CA GLU A 38 4.57 13.95 -5.89
C GLU A 38 5.51 12.87 -6.44
N LEU A 39 5.74 11.81 -5.66
CA LEU A 39 6.57 10.69 -6.09
C LEU A 39 6.01 9.98 -7.34
N VAL A 40 4.71 9.67 -7.38
CA VAL A 40 4.13 9.00 -8.54
C VAL A 40 3.95 9.92 -9.75
N LYS A 41 3.89 11.24 -9.57
CA LYS A 41 3.96 12.20 -10.68
C LYS A 41 5.29 12.09 -11.42
N GLU A 42 6.38 11.91 -10.67
CA GLU A 42 7.72 11.84 -11.23
C GLU A 42 8.01 10.49 -11.88
N HIS A 43 7.65 9.39 -11.19
CA HIS A 43 8.02 8.03 -11.59
C HIS A 43 6.91 7.25 -12.30
N SER A 44 5.70 7.78 -12.40
CA SER A 44 4.49 7.13 -12.91
C SER A 44 4.03 5.93 -12.08
N ALA A 45 4.93 5.07 -11.64
CA ALA A 45 4.66 3.94 -10.75
C ALA A 45 5.86 3.67 -9.83
N VAL A 46 5.57 3.37 -8.56
CA VAL A 46 6.58 3.09 -7.54
C VAL A 46 6.16 1.93 -6.65
N PHE A 47 7.15 1.25 -6.08
CA PHE A 47 6.97 0.36 -4.95
C PHE A 47 7.54 1.05 -3.71
N ILE A 48 6.66 1.48 -2.81
CA ILE A 48 7.06 2.05 -1.52
C ILE A 48 7.19 0.90 -0.54
N TYR A 49 8.35 0.75 0.11
CA TYR A 49 8.57 -0.30 1.10
C TYR A 49 9.01 0.26 2.46
N GLY A 50 9.04 -0.60 3.49
CA GLY A 50 9.35 -0.21 4.86
C GLY A 50 8.22 0.59 5.52
N ILE A 51 6.98 0.13 5.33
CA ILE A 51 5.80 0.78 5.89
C ILE A 51 5.50 0.15 7.26
N GLY A 52 5.22 0.97 8.28
CA GLY A 52 4.87 0.53 9.64
C GLY A 52 5.90 0.90 10.69
N TRP A 53 7.19 0.89 10.36
CA TRP A 53 8.24 1.32 11.26
C TRP A 53 8.21 2.84 11.49
N THR A 54 8.61 3.27 12.69
CA THR A 54 8.74 4.69 13.03
C THR A 54 9.90 5.31 12.27
N LEU A 55 9.61 6.31 11.45
CA LEU A 55 10.60 7.07 10.71
C LEU A 55 11.29 8.12 11.61
N LYS A 56 12.30 8.79 11.09
CA LYS A 56 13.07 9.81 11.81
C LYS A 56 12.26 11.01 12.33
N ASP A 57 11.08 11.25 11.77
CA ASP A 57 10.16 12.28 12.25
C ASP A 57 9.28 11.81 13.42
N GLY A 58 9.48 10.58 13.91
CA GLY A 58 8.76 10.00 15.04
C GLY A 58 7.43 9.33 14.67
N TYR A 59 7.08 9.25 13.39
CA TYR A 59 5.81 8.67 12.92
C TYR A 59 6.05 7.63 11.83
N PRO A 60 5.26 6.56 11.75
CA PRO A 60 5.32 5.64 10.62
C PRO A 60 4.77 6.30 9.35
N HIS A 61 5.25 5.84 8.20
CA HIS A 61 4.68 6.27 6.92
C HIS A 61 3.17 5.97 6.84
N GLU A 62 2.79 4.76 7.26
CA GLU A 62 1.41 4.31 7.50
C GLU A 62 1.41 3.24 8.58
N MET A 63 0.34 3.18 9.37
CA MET A 63 0.17 2.12 10.36
C MET A 63 -0.04 0.77 9.65
N ARG A 64 0.60 -0.27 10.20
CA ARG A 64 0.41 -1.68 9.80
C ARG A 64 -0.06 -2.48 11.00
N ALA A 65 -0.86 -3.52 10.78
CA ALA A 65 -1.24 -4.45 11.82
C ALA A 65 0.00 -5.15 12.39
N ALA A 66 0.05 -5.27 13.71
CA ALA A 66 1.20 -5.83 14.40
C ALA A 66 1.34 -7.35 14.25
N ASP A 67 0.28 -8.02 13.83
CA ASP A 67 0.16 -9.47 13.74
C ASP A 67 0.09 -10.00 12.30
N TYR A 68 0.49 -9.19 11.33
CA TYR A 68 0.34 -9.56 9.92
C TYR A 68 1.62 -9.37 9.13
N ASP A 69 1.95 -8.16 8.69
CA ASP A 69 3.17 -7.88 7.94
C ASP A 69 4.34 -7.59 8.88
N ASP A 70 5.52 -8.08 8.53
CA ASP A 70 6.77 -7.75 9.21
C ASP A 70 7.19 -6.32 8.85
N TRP A 71 7.19 -5.44 9.85
CA TRP A 71 7.61 -4.05 9.69
C TRP A 71 8.79 -3.67 10.59
N ILE A 72 9.35 -4.63 11.36
CA ILE A 72 10.49 -4.38 12.26
C ILE A 72 11.81 -5.00 11.76
N THR A 73 11.76 -6.04 10.92
CA THR A 73 13.00 -6.67 10.45
C THR A 73 13.89 -5.66 9.72
N GLU A 74 15.16 -5.64 10.09
CA GLU A 74 16.16 -4.79 9.46
C GLU A 74 16.33 -5.14 7.97
N THR A 75 16.46 -4.11 7.17
CA THR A 75 16.76 -4.17 5.74
C THR A 75 17.74 -3.06 5.39
N VAL A 76 18.07 -2.91 4.14
CA VAL A 76 18.96 -1.85 3.66
C VAL A 76 18.34 -1.10 2.49
N SER A 77 18.59 0.20 2.44
CA SER A 77 18.29 1.02 1.28
C SER A 77 19.25 0.73 0.12
N ALA A 78 18.98 1.30 -1.04
CA ALA A 78 19.84 1.16 -2.22
C ALA A 78 21.27 1.68 -2.02
N ASP A 79 21.46 2.61 -1.09
CA ASP A 79 22.75 3.19 -0.68
C ASP A 79 23.33 2.56 0.60
N ASN A 80 22.86 1.35 0.98
CA ASN A 80 23.30 0.56 2.13
C ASN A 80 23.07 1.21 3.50
N ARG A 81 22.12 2.12 3.65
CA ARG A 81 21.69 2.60 4.97
C ARG A 81 20.81 1.57 5.65
N PRO A 82 20.93 1.36 6.98
CA PRO A 82 20.03 0.49 7.71
C PRO A 82 18.61 1.05 7.67
N MET A 83 17.66 0.20 7.33
CA MET A 83 16.24 0.47 7.20
C MET A 83 15.44 -0.63 7.90
N HIS A 84 14.12 -0.52 7.95
CA HIS A 84 13.25 -1.53 8.55
C HIS A 84 12.04 -1.82 7.68
N GLY A 85 11.53 -3.04 7.81
CA GLY A 85 10.26 -3.47 7.24
C GLY A 85 10.37 -4.21 5.91
N LEU A 86 9.66 -5.34 5.84
CA LEU A 86 9.63 -6.25 4.71
C LEU A 86 8.26 -6.25 4.00
N ASN A 87 7.63 -5.10 3.95
CA ASN A 87 6.31 -4.89 3.33
C ASN A 87 6.33 -3.66 2.42
N GLY A 88 5.33 -3.53 1.57
CA GLY A 88 5.23 -2.36 0.70
C GLY A 88 3.97 -2.35 -0.17
N ASP A 89 3.78 -1.23 -0.84
CA ASP A 89 2.62 -0.94 -1.67
C ASP A 89 3.04 -0.48 -3.07
N ILE A 90 2.34 -0.96 -4.11
CA ILE A 90 2.47 -0.39 -5.45
C ILE A 90 1.51 0.78 -5.59
N LEU A 91 2.08 1.95 -5.83
CA LEU A 91 1.34 3.16 -6.14
C LEU A 91 1.64 3.61 -7.56
N VAL A 92 0.59 4.11 -8.23
CA VAL A 92 0.70 4.62 -9.60
C VAL A 92 0.07 6.01 -9.70
N TRP A 93 0.50 6.78 -10.68
CA TRP A 93 -0.18 8.01 -11.07
C TRP A 93 -1.49 7.67 -11.80
N ASN A 94 -2.60 8.20 -11.30
CA ASN A 94 -3.87 8.08 -11.99
C ASN A 94 -4.16 9.38 -12.77
N PRO A 95 -4.10 9.36 -14.11
CA PRO A 95 -4.23 10.57 -14.94
C PRO A 95 -5.64 11.16 -14.91
N VAL A 96 -6.66 10.35 -14.61
CA VAL A 96 -8.05 10.79 -14.54
C VAL A 96 -8.32 11.59 -13.27
N THR A 97 -7.91 11.03 -12.13
CA THR A 97 -8.11 11.67 -10.81
C THR A 97 -6.98 12.64 -10.45
N ARG A 98 -5.89 12.65 -11.22
CA ARG A 98 -4.67 13.47 -11.02
C ARG A 98 -4.10 13.36 -9.62
N ARG A 99 -3.96 12.14 -9.14
CA ARG A 99 -3.36 11.83 -7.83
C ARG A 99 -2.84 10.40 -7.77
N ARG A 100 -2.15 10.08 -6.67
CA ARG A 100 -1.72 8.71 -6.40
C ARG A 100 -2.90 7.73 -6.40
N HIS A 101 -2.63 6.52 -6.81
CA HIS A 101 -3.58 5.43 -6.80
C HIS A 101 -2.87 4.15 -6.36
N GLU A 102 -3.23 3.64 -5.20
CA GLU A 102 -2.66 2.44 -4.62
C GLU A 102 -3.33 1.21 -5.23
N LEU A 103 -2.53 0.34 -5.83
CA LEU A 103 -3.01 -0.88 -6.50
C LEU A 103 -2.88 -2.12 -5.62
N THR A 104 -1.78 -2.22 -4.87
CA THR A 104 -1.47 -3.42 -4.09
C THR A 104 -0.96 -3.05 -2.71
N SER A 105 -1.11 -3.99 -1.79
CA SER A 105 -0.39 -4.03 -0.53
C SER A 105 0.14 -5.43 -0.32
N MET A 106 1.42 -5.57 0.06
CA MET A 106 2.07 -6.88 0.19
C MET A 106 3.21 -6.84 1.21
N GLY A 107 3.58 -8.02 1.71
CA GLY A 107 4.68 -8.14 2.64
C GLY A 107 5.06 -9.59 2.95
N ILE A 108 6.22 -9.74 3.55
CA ILE A 108 6.59 -10.94 4.28
C ILE A 108 5.81 -10.90 5.59
N ARG A 109 5.23 -12.04 5.97
CA ARG A 109 4.43 -12.12 7.19
C ARG A 109 5.34 -12.30 8.40
N VAL A 110 4.83 -11.89 9.56
CA VAL A 110 5.53 -12.08 10.83
C VAL A 110 5.90 -13.55 11.08
N ASN A 111 7.04 -13.75 11.70
CA ASN A 111 7.46 -15.02 12.30
C ASN A 111 7.23 -15.01 13.82
N ALA A 112 7.66 -16.04 14.55
CA ALA A 112 7.45 -16.13 15.98
C ALA A 112 8.12 -15.00 16.78
N GLU A 113 9.26 -14.52 16.34
CA GLU A 113 10.03 -13.45 16.98
C GLU A 113 9.41 -12.09 16.68
N THR A 114 9.26 -11.75 15.41
CA THR A 114 8.74 -10.45 14.98
C THR A 114 7.27 -10.25 15.38
N LEU A 115 6.46 -11.31 15.41
CA LEU A 115 5.09 -11.26 15.93
C LEU A 115 5.06 -10.79 17.40
N ARG A 116 5.90 -11.41 18.23
CA ARG A 116 5.96 -11.06 19.67
C ARG A 116 6.40 -9.63 19.88
N GLU A 117 7.48 -9.23 19.21
CA GLU A 117 8.06 -7.90 19.32
C GLU A 117 7.11 -6.81 18.83
N GLN A 118 6.46 -7.01 17.67
CA GLN A 118 5.48 -6.05 17.15
C GLN A 118 4.25 -5.91 18.05
N LEU A 119 3.76 -7.01 18.64
CA LEU A 119 2.65 -6.97 19.60
C LEU A 119 3.06 -6.29 20.91
N GLU A 120 4.31 -6.43 21.34
CA GLU A 120 4.84 -5.72 22.51
C GLU A 120 4.93 -4.21 22.25
N ILE A 121 5.52 -3.79 21.12
CA ILE A 121 5.61 -2.39 20.68
C ILE A 121 4.23 -1.73 20.63
N THR A 122 3.22 -2.46 20.16
CA THR A 122 1.85 -1.93 20.02
C THR A 122 0.97 -2.12 21.26
N GLY A 123 1.49 -2.76 22.32
CA GLY A 123 0.73 -3.04 23.54
C GLY A 123 -0.38 -4.07 23.38
N GLN A 124 -0.26 -4.98 22.40
CA GLN A 124 -1.29 -5.97 22.02
C GLN A 124 -0.92 -7.43 22.39
N LEU A 125 -0.08 -7.63 23.40
CA LEU A 125 0.38 -8.97 23.82
C LEU A 125 -0.75 -9.95 24.14
N ASP A 126 -1.95 -9.47 24.48
CA ASP A 126 -3.10 -10.34 24.68
C ASP A 126 -3.50 -11.14 23.43
N PHE A 127 -3.15 -10.67 22.22
CA PHE A 127 -3.41 -11.37 20.96
C PHE A 127 -2.61 -12.66 20.86
N LEU A 128 -1.49 -12.79 21.57
CA LEU A 128 -0.70 -14.03 21.61
C LEU A 128 -1.52 -15.26 22.05
N LYS A 129 -2.64 -15.07 22.75
CA LYS A 129 -3.54 -16.15 23.19
C LYS A 129 -4.42 -16.72 22.06
N LEU A 130 -4.52 -16.02 20.93
CA LEU A 130 -5.39 -16.41 19.83
C LEU A 130 -4.79 -17.59 19.04
N PRO A 131 -5.63 -18.47 18.45
CA PRO A 131 -5.16 -19.69 17.79
C PRO A 131 -4.13 -19.45 16.67
N TYR A 132 -4.36 -18.46 15.83
CA TYR A 132 -3.41 -18.08 14.75
C TYR A 132 -2.04 -17.69 15.32
N HIS A 133 -2.03 -16.80 16.32
CA HIS A 133 -0.78 -16.33 16.94
C HIS A 133 -0.03 -17.47 17.61
N GLN A 134 -0.73 -18.37 18.28
CA GLN A 134 -0.13 -19.58 18.85
C GLN A 134 0.46 -20.49 17.77
N ALA A 135 -0.19 -20.60 16.62
CA ALA A 135 0.33 -21.39 15.49
C ALA A 135 1.62 -20.79 14.91
N VAL A 136 1.71 -19.46 14.81
CA VAL A 136 2.93 -18.75 14.41
C VAL A 136 4.03 -18.96 15.45
N LEU A 137 3.75 -18.70 16.74
CA LEU A 137 4.73 -18.83 17.83
C LEU A 137 5.32 -20.23 17.95
N ASN A 138 4.51 -21.25 17.73
CA ASN A 138 4.92 -22.65 17.83
C ASN A 138 5.44 -23.22 16.50
N ASN A 139 5.55 -22.41 15.45
CA ASN A 139 5.98 -22.82 14.11
C ASN A 139 5.17 -24.03 13.56
N THR A 140 3.87 -24.08 13.86
CA THR A 140 2.96 -25.14 13.39
C THR A 140 2.33 -24.81 12.03
N ILE A 141 2.50 -23.59 11.55
CA ILE A 141 2.15 -23.15 10.20
C ILE A 141 3.40 -22.64 9.46
N PRO A 142 3.48 -22.77 8.14
CA PRO A 142 4.64 -22.33 7.37
C PRO A 142 4.78 -20.80 7.40
N LEU A 143 6.02 -20.32 7.34
CA LEU A 143 6.29 -18.93 7.05
C LEU A 143 5.72 -18.57 5.68
N SER A 144 5.22 -17.36 5.52
CA SER A 144 4.51 -16.95 4.32
C SER A 144 4.85 -15.52 3.88
N ILE A 145 4.66 -15.30 2.60
CA ILE A 145 4.63 -14.00 1.95
C ILE A 145 3.26 -13.86 1.30
N GLY A 146 2.72 -12.69 1.27
CA GLY A 146 1.43 -12.49 0.63
C GLY A 146 1.16 -11.04 0.27
N GLY A 147 0.11 -10.86 -0.51
CA GLY A 147 -0.32 -9.52 -0.92
C GLY A 147 -1.71 -9.54 -1.52
N GLY A 148 -2.31 -8.36 -1.57
CA GLY A 148 -3.60 -8.11 -2.20
C GLY A 148 -3.45 -7.18 -3.39
N ILE A 149 -4.11 -7.51 -4.49
CA ILE A 149 -4.29 -6.62 -5.63
C ILE A 149 -5.72 -6.10 -5.59
N GLY A 150 -5.88 -4.77 -5.52
CA GLY A 150 -7.18 -4.13 -5.52
C GLY A 150 -7.85 -4.25 -6.89
N GLN A 151 -8.68 -5.26 -7.11
CA GLN A 151 -9.32 -5.53 -8.40
C GLN A 151 -10.06 -4.30 -8.95
N SER A 152 -10.96 -3.72 -8.18
CA SER A 152 -11.72 -2.53 -8.59
C SER A 152 -10.81 -1.32 -8.84
N ARG A 153 -9.77 -1.15 -8.03
CA ARG A 153 -8.77 -0.09 -8.24
C ARG A 153 -8.01 -0.30 -9.55
N THR A 154 -7.62 -1.54 -9.86
CA THR A 154 -6.95 -1.88 -11.11
C THR A 154 -7.86 -1.64 -12.31
N PHE A 155 -9.11 -2.08 -12.25
CA PHE A 155 -10.09 -1.79 -13.33
C PHE A 155 -10.33 -0.28 -13.49
N MET A 156 -10.45 0.47 -12.38
CA MET A 156 -10.61 1.91 -12.45
C MET A 156 -9.44 2.59 -13.17
N LEU A 157 -8.21 2.17 -12.90
CA LEU A 157 -7.01 2.67 -13.58
C LEU A 157 -7.00 2.30 -15.07
N LEU A 158 -7.11 1.00 -15.38
CA LEU A 158 -7.00 0.48 -16.76
C LEU A 158 -8.12 1.01 -17.66
N LEU A 159 -9.33 1.15 -17.16
CA LEU A 159 -10.48 1.66 -17.90
C LEU A 159 -10.61 3.19 -17.84
N LYS A 160 -9.61 3.89 -17.25
CA LYS A 160 -9.58 5.35 -17.11
C LYS A 160 -10.85 5.91 -16.47
N LYS A 161 -11.27 5.30 -15.35
CA LYS A 161 -12.47 5.69 -14.62
C LYS A 161 -12.17 6.67 -13.48
N ALA A 162 -13.13 7.54 -13.20
CA ALA A 162 -13.01 8.58 -12.17
C ALA A 162 -13.44 8.10 -10.78
N HIS A 163 -14.28 7.05 -10.71
CA HIS A 163 -14.84 6.55 -9.47
C HIS A 163 -14.96 5.02 -9.47
N LEU A 164 -14.75 4.38 -8.31
CA LEU A 164 -14.87 2.93 -8.14
C LEU A 164 -16.26 2.40 -8.52
N GLY A 165 -17.30 3.21 -8.34
CA GLY A 165 -18.66 2.86 -8.73
C GLY A 165 -18.86 2.60 -10.22
N GLU A 166 -17.92 3.02 -11.07
CA GLU A 166 -17.99 2.74 -12.54
C GLU A 166 -17.48 1.35 -12.89
N VAL A 167 -16.86 0.63 -11.94
CA VAL A 167 -16.23 -0.68 -12.15
C VAL A 167 -16.59 -1.71 -11.09
N SER A 168 -17.38 -1.33 -10.09
CA SER A 168 -17.76 -2.21 -8.98
C SER A 168 -19.23 -2.02 -8.65
N ALA A 169 -20.02 -3.07 -8.86
CA ALA A 169 -21.42 -3.13 -8.47
C ALA A 169 -21.52 -3.33 -6.95
N THR A 170 -22.07 -2.36 -6.24
CA THR A 170 -22.32 -2.41 -4.80
C THR A 170 -23.36 -1.38 -4.40
N VAL A 171 -23.74 -1.37 -3.12
CA VAL A 171 -24.66 -0.38 -2.59
C VAL A 171 -23.94 0.94 -2.35
N TRP A 172 -24.28 1.94 -3.15
CA TRP A 172 -23.76 3.30 -3.01
C TRP A 172 -24.80 4.24 -2.37
N PRO A 173 -24.40 5.12 -1.44
CA PRO A 173 -25.30 6.11 -0.86
C PRO A 173 -25.95 6.98 -1.94
N ARG A 174 -27.23 7.29 -1.76
CA ARG A 174 -28.01 8.10 -2.74
C ARG A 174 -27.34 9.44 -3.06
N VAL A 175 -26.85 10.12 -2.02
CA VAL A 175 -26.15 11.41 -2.18
C VAL A 175 -24.91 11.26 -3.09
N LEU A 176 -24.14 10.16 -2.93
CA LEU A 176 -22.99 9.91 -3.79
C LEU A 176 -23.40 9.67 -5.24
N LYS A 177 -24.45 8.88 -5.48
CA LYS A 177 -24.98 8.64 -6.84
C LYS A 177 -25.39 9.94 -7.51
N GLU A 178 -26.08 10.83 -6.79
CA GLU A 178 -26.48 12.15 -7.28
C GLU A 178 -25.28 13.04 -7.61
N MET A 179 -24.25 13.04 -6.75
CA MET A 179 -23.00 13.76 -7.01
C MET A 179 -22.25 13.22 -8.24
N CYS A 180 -22.18 11.92 -8.38
CA CYS A 180 -21.58 11.25 -9.54
C CYS A 180 -22.33 11.62 -10.83
N ARG A 181 -23.67 11.56 -10.83
CA ARG A 181 -24.51 11.92 -11.97
C ARG A 181 -24.30 13.37 -12.41
N LYS A 182 -24.16 14.31 -11.46
CA LYS A 182 -23.87 15.73 -11.76
C LYS A 182 -22.51 15.92 -12.44
N LYS A 183 -21.57 14.97 -12.24
CA LYS A 183 -20.23 14.97 -12.85
C LYS A 183 -20.12 14.06 -14.06
N ASN A 184 -21.23 13.55 -14.58
CA ASN A 184 -21.26 12.58 -15.68
C ASN A 184 -20.48 11.29 -15.38
N ILE A 185 -20.46 10.86 -14.12
CA ILE A 185 -19.88 9.61 -13.66
C ILE A 185 -21.00 8.59 -13.53
N HIS A 186 -20.93 7.50 -14.29
CA HIS A 186 -21.92 6.45 -14.29
C HIS A 186 -21.59 5.37 -13.26
N VAL A 187 -22.36 5.32 -12.18
CA VAL A 187 -22.22 4.31 -11.12
C VAL A 187 -23.05 3.09 -11.47
N ILE A 188 -22.44 1.91 -11.47
CA ILE A 188 -23.10 0.62 -11.69
C ILE A 188 -24.01 0.30 -10.50
N GLU A 189 -25.24 -0.16 -10.79
CA GLU A 189 -26.25 -0.53 -9.78
C GLU A 189 -26.44 -2.05 -9.74
#